data_dfdec383c423bb7b46c41e8d36ae1bd7
#
_entry.id   dfdec383c423bb7b46c41e8d36ae1bd7
#
_cell.length_a   1.000
_cell.length_b   1.000
_cell.length_c   1.000
_cell.angle_alpha   90.00
_cell.angle_beta   90.00
_cell.angle_gamma   90.00
#
_symmetry.space_group_name_H-M   'P 1'
#
loop_
_entity.id
_entity.type
_entity.pdbx_description
1 polymer ?
#
loop_
_entity_poly.entity_id
_entity_poly.type
_entity_poly.pdbx_seq_one_letter_code
_entity_poly.pdbx_strand_id
1 'polypeptide(L)'
;MAWRPTDAGFLVCCLSSNTGCFCGNVDIWRFEMAVIDRVLVGEALVIEERPDHTGLDLYNVAHIDLIIGPRGSAAEDAFCRTLTDQKQGVNGLLAIVAPNMMVKPATVMFNKVTIKNGRQAVQMFGPAQRGVAMAVMDCVADGTIPQEEAENLFICVGVFIDSHADIDERIQDWNYRATKQALKNAVAREPKVADVLKAYKDSVHPFQAKK
;
A
#
# COMPACT_ATOMS: atom_id res chain seq x y z
N MET A 1 -20.91 -15.92 43.83
CA MET A 1 -19.56 -16.57 43.69
C MET A 1 -18.89 -15.90 42.51
N ALA A 2 -18.00 -14.93 42.78
CA ALA A 2 -17.34 -14.12 41.77
C ALA A 2 -15.95 -14.71 41.45
N TRP A 3 -15.72 -14.99 40.19
CA TRP A 3 -14.41 -15.48 39.71
C TRP A 3 -13.55 -14.27 39.31
N ARG A 4 -12.34 -14.17 39.92
CA ARG A 4 -11.30 -13.21 39.53
C ARG A 4 -10.22 -13.94 38.74
N PRO A 5 -9.71 -13.42 37.62
CA PRO A 5 -8.51 -14.00 37.00
C PRO A 5 -7.26 -13.53 37.74
N THR A 6 -6.39 -14.48 38.07
CA THR A 6 -5.09 -14.25 38.68
C THR A 6 -4.05 -14.03 37.59
N ASP A 7 -3.22 -13.02 37.80
CA ASP A 7 -2.01 -12.71 37.03
C ASP A 7 -1.01 -13.91 37.15
N ALA A 8 -0.72 -14.52 35.99
CA ALA A 8 0.34 -15.48 35.86
C ALA A 8 1.63 -14.79 35.41
N GLY A 9 2.38 -14.25 36.37
CA GLY A 9 3.76 -13.86 36.14
C GLY A 9 4.63 -15.09 35.93
N PHE A 10 5.27 -15.18 34.77
CA PHE A 10 6.31 -16.19 34.55
C PHE A 10 7.58 -15.82 35.32
N LEU A 11 7.82 -16.50 36.43
CA LEU A 11 9.05 -16.42 37.20
C LEU A 11 10.06 -17.38 36.58
N VAL A 12 11.06 -16.86 35.87
CA VAL A 12 12.20 -17.69 35.43
C VAL A 12 13.15 -17.79 36.62
N CYS A 13 13.21 -19.02 37.18
CA CYS A 13 14.08 -19.39 38.30
C CYS A 13 15.53 -19.55 37.79
N CYS A 14 16.43 -18.62 38.11
CA CYS A 14 17.87 -18.84 37.98
C CYS A 14 18.38 -19.60 39.18
N LEU A 15 18.77 -20.86 38.98
CA LEU A 15 19.57 -21.64 39.94
C LEU A 15 21.03 -21.17 39.90
N SER A 16 21.55 -20.94 41.08
CA SER A 16 22.87 -20.39 41.41
C SER A 16 24.05 -21.21 40.91
N SER A 17 25.05 -20.57 40.34
CA SER A 17 26.45 -20.83 40.68
C SER A 17 27.31 -19.60 40.31
N ASN A 18 28.12 -19.24 41.29
CA ASN A 18 29.01 -18.12 41.43
C ASN A 18 29.88 -17.85 40.19
N THR A 19 29.58 -16.79 39.40
CA THR A 19 30.56 -15.97 38.65
C THR A 19 29.82 -14.75 38.09
N GLY A 20 30.43 -13.58 38.17
CA GLY A 20 29.85 -12.26 37.99
C GLY A 20 28.92 -12.09 36.76
N CYS A 21 27.69 -11.68 37.04
CA CYS A 21 26.72 -11.33 36.03
C CYS A 21 27.01 -9.87 35.54
N PHE A 22 27.63 -9.76 34.37
CA PHE A 22 27.62 -8.52 33.62
C PHE A 22 26.19 -8.38 33.06
N CYS A 23 25.34 -7.60 33.72
CA CYS A 23 24.10 -7.12 33.13
C CYS A 23 24.45 -6.04 32.09
N GLY A 24 24.80 -6.52 30.90
CA GLY A 24 24.76 -5.65 29.72
C GLY A 24 23.30 -5.23 29.50
N ASN A 25 23.05 -3.92 29.43
CA ASN A 25 21.80 -3.39 28.91
C ASN A 25 21.54 -4.01 27.53
N VAL A 26 20.67 -5.01 27.49
CA VAL A 26 20.07 -5.40 26.23
C VAL A 26 19.07 -4.30 25.93
N ASP A 27 19.48 -3.32 25.10
CA ASP A 27 18.55 -2.42 24.46
C ASP A 27 17.58 -3.29 23.68
N ILE A 28 16.44 -3.59 24.32
CA ILE A 28 15.28 -4.14 23.63
C ILE A 28 14.86 -3.02 22.68
N TRP A 29 15.29 -3.10 21.42
CA TRP A 29 14.77 -2.31 20.34
C TRP A 29 13.26 -2.53 20.33
N ARG A 30 12.54 -1.66 21.03
CA ARG A 30 11.10 -1.56 20.92
C ARG A 30 10.85 -1.06 19.51
N PHE A 31 10.67 -1.97 18.58
CA PHE A 31 10.07 -1.63 17.29
C PHE A 31 8.71 -1.05 17.62
N GLU A 32 8.62 0.27 17.59
CA GLU A 32 7.37 0.96 17.70
C GLU A 32 6.60 0.62 16.43
N MET A 33 5.75 -0.42 16.53
CA MET A 33 4.92 -0.84 15.40
C MET A 33 4.05 0.34 15.01
N ALA A 34 4.01 0.65 13.72
CA ALA A 34 3.20 1.74 13.20
C ALA A 34 1.73 1.44 13.50
N VAL A 35 1.08 2.32 14.25
CA VAL A 35 -0.37 2.22 14.51
C VAL A 35 -1.10 3.03 13.46
N ILE A 36 -2.03 2.41 12.73
CA ILE A 36 -2.89 3.06 11.74
C ILE A 36 -4.22 3.41 12.41
N ASP A 37 -4.22 4.49 13.18
CA ASP A 37 -5.35 4.98 14.00
C ASP A 37 -6.29 5.94 13.27
N ARG A 38 -5.96 6.34 12.06
CA ARG A 38 -6.69 7.30 11.22
C ARG A 38 -6.52 7.00 9.75
N VAL A 39 -7.26 7.72 8.90
CA VAL A 39 -7.06 7.66 7.46
C VAL A 39 -5.72 8.29 7.10
N LEU A 40 -4.89 7.53 6.38
CA LEU A 40 -3.62 7.95 5.82
C LEU A 40 -3.75 7.97 4.29
N VAL A 41 -3.02 8.89 3.67
CA VAL A 41 -3.03 9.08 2.21
C VAL A 41 -1.63 8.83 1.69
N GLY A 42 -1.54 8.08 0.59
CA GLY A 42 -0.28 7.81 -0.09
C GLY A 42 -0.41 7.98 -1.60
N GLU A 43 0.67 8.42 -2.19
CA GLU A 43 0.80 8.58 -3.64
C GLU A 43 2.16 8.06 -4.07
N ALA A 44 2.23 7.46 -5.28
CA ALA A 44 3.49 7.16 -5.93
C ALA A 44 3.32 7.05 -7.45
N LEU A 45 4.33 7.50 -8.15
CA LEU A 45 4.45 7.42 -9.60
C LEU A 45 5.70 6.60 -9.95
N VAL A 46 5.54 5.58 -10.79
CA VAL A 46 6.65 4.83 -11.38
C VAL A 46 6.63 5.04 -12.88
N ILE A 47 7.74 5.56 -13.41
CA ILE A 47 7.95 5.82 -14.81
C ILE A 47 9.44 5.58 -15.12
N GLU A 48 9.72 4.86 -16.19
CA GLU A 48 11.08 4.53 -16.65
C GLU A 48 11.23 4.81 -18.13
N GLU A 49 12.43 4.65 -18.65
CA GLU A 49 12.69 4.75 -20.08
C GLU A 49 12.01 3.62 -20.86
N ARG A 50 11.63 3.92 -22.10
CA ARG A 50 11.16 2.92 -23.05
C ARG A 50 12.25 1.89 -23.34
N PRO A 51 11.87 0.64 -23.72
CA PRO A 51 12.86 -0.38 -24.06
C PRO A 51 13.78 0.00 -25.23
N ASP A 52 13.31 0.86 -26.12
CA ASP A 52 14.05 1.38 -27.28
C ASP A 52 14.89 2.63 -26.99
N HIS A 53 14.95 3.06 -25.72
CA HIS A 53 15.66 4.26 -25.26
C HIS A 53 15.23 5.58 -25.95
N THR A 54 14.02 5.64 -26.49
CA THR A 54 13.49 6.85 -27.17
C THR A 54 12.89 7.89 -26.21
N GLY A 55 13.03 7.68 -24.91
CA GLY A 55 12.54 8.56 -23.84
C GLY A 55 11.68 7.82 -22.81
N LEU A 56 10.98 8.58 -21.95
CA LEU A 56 10.15 7.99 -20.90
C LEU A 56 8.96 7.23 -21.48
N ASP A 57 8.64 6.10 -20.86
CA ASP A 57 7.47 5.31 -21.19
C ASP A 57 6.22 5.89 -20.55
N LEU A 58 5.60 6.81 -21.24
CA LEU A 58 4.39 7.52 -20.77
C LEU A 58 3.11 6.67 -20.87
N TYR A 59 3.16 5.53 -21.57
CA TYR A 59 1.98 4.67 -21.75
C TYR A 59 1.88 3.58 -20.68
N ASN A 60 2.99 2.95 -20.32
CA ASN A 60 2.99 1.89 -19.31
C ASN A 60 3.17 2.42 -17.88
N VAL A 61 3.19 3.75 -17.69
CA VAL A 61 3.35 4.41 -16.39
C VAL A 61 2.34 3.90 -15.35
N ALA A 62 2.79 3.72 -14.12
CA ALA A 62 1.92 3.44 -12.98
C ALA A 62 1.83 4.68 -12.07
N HIS A 63 0.62 5.16 -11.86
CA HIS A 63 0.33 6.25 -10.92
C HIS A 63 -0.74 5.79 -9.94
N ILE A 64 -0.34 5.60 -8.70
CA ILE A 64 -1.19 5.12 -7.61
C ILE A 64 -1.49 6.27 -6.66
N ASP A 65 -2.79 6.46 -6.38
CA ASP A 65 -3.28 7.22 -5.23
C ASP A 65 -4.02 6.25 -4.32
N LEU A 66 -3.76 6.28 -3.03
CA LEU A 66 -4.47 5.41 -2.10
C LEU A 66 -4.80 6.09 -0.79
N ILE A 67 -5.81 5.54 -0.14
CA ILE A 67 -6.09 5.77 1.26
C ILE A 67 -6.09 4.44 2.00
N ILE A 68 -5.60 4.45 3.23
CA ILE A 68 -5.68 3.34 4.18
C ILE A 68 -6.19 3.88 5.52
N GLY A 69 -7.06 3.14 6.18
CA GLY A 69 -7.57 3.54 7.50
C GLY A 69 -8.38 2.45 8.18
N PRO A 70 -8.64 2.61 9.50
CA PRO A 70 -9.29 1.61 10.30
C PRO A 70 -10.80 1.51 10.03
N ARG A 71 -11.41 0.44 10.53
CA ARG A 71 -12.85 0.26 10.59
C ARG A 71 -13.52 1.44 11.31
N GLY A 72 -14.68 1.88 10.81
CA GLY A 72 -15.41 3.06 11.32
C GLY A 72 -14.85 4.39 10.83
N SER A 73 -13.84 4.40 9.96
CA SER A 73 -13.26 5.61 9.38
C SER A 73 -13.81 5.90 7.97
N ALA A 74 -13.47 7.08 7.43
CA ALA A 74 -13.80 7.43 6.05
C ALA A 74 -13.16 6.49 5.02
N ALA A 75 -12.15 5.70 5.37
CA ALA A 75 -11.57 4.70 4.48
C ALA A 75 -12.52 3.52 4.28
N GLU A 76 -13.23 3.07 5.33
CA GLU A 76 -14.28 2.04 5.20
C GLU A 76 -15.46 2.55 4.36
N ASP A 77 -15.93 3.78 4.60
CA ASP A 77 -16.99 4.39 3.79
C ASP A 77 -16.60 4.48 2.30
N ALA A 78 -15.37 4.90 2.01
CA ALA A 78 -14.85 4.98 0.65
C ALA A 78 -14.74 3.60 0.01
N PHE A 79 -14.28 2.59 0.76
CA PHE A 79 -14.21 1.20 0.32
C PHE A 79 -15.60 0.68 -0.08
N CYS A 80 -16.60 0.83 0.80
CA CYS A 80 -17.95 0.38 0.55
C CYS A 80 -18.56 1.07 -0.69
N ARG A 81 -18.40 2.39 -0.81
CA ARG A 81 -18.91 3.16 -1.96
C ARG A 81 -18.21 2.77 -3.26
N THR A 82 -16.89 2.62 -3.25
CA THR A 82 -16.12 2.22 -4.43
C THR A 82 -16.53 0.85 -4.93
N LEU A 83 -16.84 -0.08 -4.02
CA LEU A 83 -17.25 -1.43 -4.37
C LEU A 83 -18.70 -1.49 -4.90
N THR A 84 -19.59 -0.65 -4.37
CA THR A 84 -21.04 -0.73 -4.64
C THR A 84 -21.57 0.31 -5.62
N ASP A 85 -20.92 1.47 -5.76
CA ASP A 85 -21.35 2.55 -6.66
C ASP A 85 -20.61 2.46 -8.00
N GLN A 86 -20.93 1.43 -8.78
CA GLN A 86 -20.34 1.23 -10.12
C GLN A 86 -20.91 2.25 -11.11
N LYS A 87 -20.02 2.91 -11.87
CA LYS A 87 -20.38 3.90 -12.89
C LYS A 87 -19.83 3.48 -14.25
N GLN A 88 -20.48 3.92 -15.31
CA GLN A 88 -20.01 3.64 -16.67
C GLN A 88 -18.54 4.09 -16.85
N GLY A 89 -17.67 3.14 -17.21
CA GLY A 89 -16.24 3.38 -17.43
C GLY A 89 -15.39 3.53 -16.17
N VAL A 90 -16.02 3.46 -14.97
CA VAL A 90 -15.31 3.42 -13.68
C VAL A 90 -15.77 2.20 -12.92
N ASN A 91 -14.88 1.26 -12.71
CA ASN A 91 -15.18 -0.02 -12.07
C ASN A 91 -14.32 -0.18 -10.82
N GLY A 92 -14.99 -0.52 -9.71
CA GLY A 92 -14.32 -0.99 -8.50
C GLY A 92 -14.21 -2.52 -8.51
N LEU A 93 -13.08 -3.04 -8.08
CA LEU A 93 -12.87 -4.48 -7.92
C LEU A 93 -12.00 -4.77 -6.70
N LEU A 94 -12.25 -5.91 -6.05
CA LEU A 94 -11.43 -6.35 -4.93
C LEU A 94 -10.07 -6.87 -5.44
N ALA A 95 -9.01 -6.52 -4.73
CA ALA A 95 -7.70 -7.10 -4.97
C ALA A 95 -7.65 -8.53 -4.39
N ILE A 96 -7.21 -9.49 -5.23
CA ILE A 96 -7.11 -10.90 -4.87
C ILE A 96 -5.72 -11.44 -5.21
N VAL A 97 -5.19 -12.34 -4.40
CA VAL A 97 -3.94 -13.07 -4.69
C VAL A 97 -4.20 -14.34 -5.51
N ALA A 98 -5.39 -14.93 -5.35
CA ALA A 98 -5.85 -16.12 -6.06
C ALA A 98 -7.38 -16.16 -6.06
N PRO A 99 -8.02 -17.03 -6.86
CA PRO A 99 -9.47 -17.23 -6.80
C PRO A 99 -9.94 -17.51 -5.36
N ASN A 100 -10.96 -16.77 -4.92
CA ASN A 100 -11.52 -16.84 -3.56
C ASN A 100 -10.55 -16.45 -2.43
N MET A 101 -9.44 -15.80 -2.73
CA MET A 101 -8.43 -15.37 -1.76
C MET A 101 -8.16 -13.88 -1.89
N MET A 102 -9.00 -13.08 -1.22
CA MET A 102 -8.86 -11.63 -1.14
C MET A 102 -7.66 -11.26 -0.25
N VAL A 103 -6.97 -10.17 -0.62
CA VAL A 103 -5.87 -9.62 0.21
C VAL A 103 -6.37 -9.08 1.54
N LYS A 104 -5.48 -8.99 2.51
CA LYS A 104 -5.69 -8.34 3.80
C LYS A 104 -4.60 -7.29 4.03
N PRO A 105 -4.98 -6.04 4.37
CA PRO A 105 -6.32 -5.47 4.54
C PRO A 105 -7.22 -5.61 3.33
N ALA A 106 -8.56 -5.59 3.57
CA ALA A 106 -9.53 -5.57 2.48
C ALA A 106 -9.25 -4.38 1.55
N THR A 107 -8.92 -4.66 0.29
CA THR A 107 -8.48 -3.66 -0.67
C THR A 107 -9.41 -3.63 -1.87
N VAL A 108 -10.00 -2.47 -2.15
CA VAL A 108 -10.70 -2.18 -3.38
C VAL A 108 -9.84 -1.29 -4.27
N MET A 109 -9.73 -1.64 -5.53
CA MET A 109 -9.06 -0.80 -6.53
C MET A 109 -10.07 -0.29 -7.55
N PHE A 110 -9.80 0.89 -8.11
CA PHE A 110 -10.62 1.52 -9.15
C PHE A 110 -9.73 2.21 -10.17
N ASN A 111 -10.24 2.32 -11.41
CA ASN A 111 -9.51 3.04 -12.45
C ASN A 111 -9.68 4.55 -12.31
N LYS A 112 -8.57 5.29 -12.36
CA LYS A 112 -8.54 6.77 -12.31
C LYS A 112 -8.99 7.44 -13.62
N VAL A 113 -8.99 6.70 -14.72
CA VAL A 113 -9.40 7.16 -16.06
C VAL A 113 -10.43 6.20 -16.64
N THR A 114 -11.33 6.72 -17.45
CA THR A 114 -12.36 5.91 -18.11
C THR A 114 -11.74 4.81 -18.97
N ILE A 115 -12.17 3.57 -18.78
CA ILE A 115 -11.79 2.44 -19.64
C ILE A 115 -12.36 2.66 -21.04
N LYS A 116 -11.48 2.71 -22.04
CA LYS A 116 -11.82 3.02 -23.45
C LYS A 116 -11.89 1.77 -24.33
N ASN A 117 -11.22 0.70 -23.95
CA ASN A 117 -11.13 -0.53 -24.76
C ASN A 117 -11.01 -1.78 -23.89
N GLY A 118 -11.24 -2.95 -24.51
CA GLY A 118 -11.19 -4.24 -23.83
C GLY A 118 -9.79 -4.61 -23.28
N ARG A 119 -8.72 -4.21 -23.97
CA ARG A 119 -7.35 -4.45 -23.50
C ARG A 119 -7.09 -3.73 -22.19
N GLN A 120 -7.43 -2.45 -22.11
CA GLN A 120 -7.28 -1.65 -20.88
C GLN A 120 -8.07 -2.28 -19.71
N ALA A 121 -9.27 -2.84 -19.99
CA ALA A 121 -10.03 -3.57 -18.97
C ALA A 121 -9.27 -4.82 -18.50
N VAL A 122 -8.74 -5.64 -19.42
CA VAL A 122 -7.95 -6.84 -19.08
C VAL A 122 -6.70 -6.45 -18.27
N GLN A 123 -6.02 -5.38 -18.63
CA GLN A 123 -4.85 -4.88 -17.92
C GLN A 123 -5.18 -4.43 -16.48
N MET A 124 -6.35 -3.83 -16.29
CA MET A 124 -6.85 -3.46 -14.96
C MET A 124 -7.18 -4.68 -14.10
N PHE A 125 -7.91 -5.67 -14.68
CA PHE A 125 -8.36 -6.87 -13.97
C PHE A 125 -7.27 -7.93 -13.79
N GLY A 126 -6.22 -7.89 -14.57
CA GLY A 126 -5.12 -8.86 -14.59
C GLY A 126 -3.84 -8.28 -13.96
N PRO A 127 -2.88 -7.80 -14.78
CA PRO A 127 -1.55 -7.43 -14.32
C PRO A 127 -1.56 -6.32 -13.25
N ALA A 128 -2.39 -5.28 -13.39
CA ALA A 128 -2.45 -4.22 -12.38
C ALA A 128 -3.02 -4.72 -11.05
N GLN A 129 -4.12 -5.50 -11.08
CA GLN A 129 -4.68 -6.09 -9.87
C GLN A 129 -3.67 -7.00 -9.17
N ARG A 130 -2.95 -7.84 -9.92
CA ARG A 130 -1.92 -8.70 -9.35
C ARG A 130 -0.80 -7.88 -8.71
N GLY A 131 -0.34 -6.82 -9.36
CA GLY A 131 0.68 -5.91 -8.80
C GLY A 131 0.24 -5.29 -7.48
N VAL A 132 -0.97 -4.72 -7.45
CA VAL A 132 -1.56 -4.14 -6.23
C VAL A 132 -1.71 -5.20 -5.13
N ALA A 133 -2.27 -6.38 -5.45
CA ALA A 133 -2.49 -7.43 -4.47
C ALA A 133 -1.19 -7.90 -3.80
N MET A 134 -0.15 -8.15 -4.61
CA MET A 134 1.16 -8.56 -4.09
C MET A 134 1.82 -7.47 -3.24
N ALA A 135 1.73 -6.20 -3.66
CA ALA A 135 2.28 -5.08 -2.89
C ALA A 135 1.62 -4.95 -1.51
N VAL A 136 0.30 -5.09 -1.41
CA VAL A 136 -0.43 -5.06 -0.14
C VAL A 136 0.03 -6.19 0.77
N MET A 137 0.11 -7.43 0.25
CA MET A 137 0.54 -8.58 1.05
C MET A 137 1.99 -8.48 1.50
N ASP A 138 2.89 -7.96 0.64
CA ASP A 138 4.29 -7.75 1.01
C ASP A 138 4.44 -6.64 2.06
N CYS A 139 3.60 -5.60 2.05
CA CYS A 139 3.59 -4.58 3.10
C CYS A 139 3.09 -5.13 4.45
N VAL A 140 2.25 -6.14 4.44
CA VAL A 140 1.88 -6.86 5.68
C VAL A 140 3.02 -7.78 6.12
N ALA A 141 3.64 -8.51 5.19
CA ALA A 141 4.72 -9.43 5.49
C ALA A 141 5.99 -8.72 6.00
N ASP A 142 6.31 -7.52 5.49
CA ASP A 142 7.47 -6.72 5.92
C ASP A 142 7.18 -5.79 7.12
N GLY A 143 5.96 -5.82 7.67
CA GLY A 143 5.56 -5.04 8.84
C GLY A 143 5.25 -3.57 8.57
N THR A 144 5.25 -3.11 7.31
CA THR A 144 4.77 -1.77 6.94
C THR A 144 3.31 -1.59 7.37
N ILE A 145 2.48 -2.61 7.17
CA ILE A 145 1.12 -2.72 7.72
C ILE A 145 1.16 -3.75 8.84
N PRO A 146 0.79 -3.41 10.08
CA PRO A 146 0.76 -4.38 11.18
C PRO A 146 -0.16 -5.56 10.87
N GLN A 147 0.36 -6.77 10.95
CA GLN A 147 -0.38 -7.97 10.60
C GLN A 147 -1.63 -8.16 11.48
N GLU A 148 -1.54 -7.84 12.76
CA GLU A 148 -2.62 -7.91 13.74
C GLU A 148 -3.76 -6.92 13.47
N GLU A 149 -3.48 -5.81 12.75
CA GLU A 149 -4.48 -4.81 12.38
C GLU A 149 -5.10 -5.08 11.02
N ALA A 150 -4.50 -5.95 10.19
CA ALA A 150 -4.88 -6.14 8.79
C ALA A 150 -6.37 -6.54 8.57
N GLU A 151 -6.99 -7.18 9.54
CA GLU A 151 -8.43 -7.52 9.50
C GLU A 151 -9.34 -6.31 9.78
N ASN A 152 -8.82 -5.25 10.41
CA ASN A 152 -9.55 -4.07 10.81
C ASN A 152 -9.25 -2.83 9.96
N LEU A 153 -8.47 -3.00 8.89
CA LEU A 153 -8.11 -1.92 7.98
C LEU A 153 -8.78 -2.09 6.62
N PHE A 154 -9.00 -0.97 5.95
CA PHE A 154 -9.52 -0.89 4.59
C PHE A 154 -8.59 -0.06 3.72
N ILE A 155 -8.39 -0.48 2.47
CA ILE A 155 -7.58 0.24 1.50
C ILE A 155 -8.42 0.50 0.25
N CYS A 156 -8.37 1.75 -0.25
CA CYS A 156 -8.87 2.11 -1.58
C CYS A 156 -7.69 2.56 -2.44
N VAL A 157 -7.53 1.95 -3.60
CA VAL A 157 -6.41 2.19 -4.51
C VAL A 157 -6.93 2.68 -5.86
N GLY A 158 -6.59 3.91 -6.21
CA GLY A 158 -6.79 4.45 -7.55
C GLY A 158 -5.63 4.07 -8.46
N VAL A 159 -5.93 3.38 -9.57
CA VAL A 159 -4.95 2.89 -10.54
C VAL A 159 -5.10 3.63 -11.85
N PHE A 160 -3.99 4.13 -12.40
CA PHE A 160 -3.94 4.71 -13.72
C PHE A 160 -3.41 3.67 -14.72
N ILE A 161 -4.15 3.45 -15.81
CA ILE A 161 -3.69 2.66 -16.97
C ILE A 161 -4.04 3.44 -18.24
N ASP A 162 -3.03 3.79 -19.03
CA ASP A 162 -3.25 4.45 -20.31
C ASP A 162 -3.89 3.49 -21.32
N SER A 163 -4.75 4.02 -22.19
CA SER A 163 -5.42 3.21 -23.24
C SER A 163 -4.47 2.66 -24.32
N HIS A 164 -3.23 3.17 -24.37
CA HIS A 164 -2.17 2.72 -25.28
C HIS A 164 -1.10 1.87 -24.58
N ALA A 165 -1.29 1.57 -23.28
CA ALA A 165 -0.38 0.68 -22.57
C ALA A 165 -0.31 -0.70 -23.27
N ASP A 166 0.91 -1.22 -23.46
CA ASP A 166 1.15 -2.38 -24.31
C ASP A 166 2.08 -3.45 -23.70
N ILE A 167 2.69 -3.17 -22.54
CA ILE A 167 3.62 -4.09 -21.87
C ILE A 167 3.04 -4.51 -20.51
N ASP A 168 2.37 -5.67 -20.49
CA ASP A 168 1.66 -6.16 -19.30
C ASP A 168 2.61 -6.43 -18.11
N GLU A 169 3.85 -6.84 -18.36
CA GLU A 169 4.89 -7.04 -17.35
C GLU A 169 5.24 -5.74 -16.65
N ARG A 170 5.33 -4.63 -17.40
CA ARG A 170 5.55 -3.29 -16.82
C ARG A 170 4.34 -2.84 -16.02
N ILE A 171 3.14 -3.07 -16.53
CA ILE A 171 1.91 -2.74 -15.79
C ILE A 171 1.89 -3.46 -14.45
N GLN A 172 2.24 -4.75 -14.42
CA GLN A 172 2.27 -5.51 -13.17
C GLN A 172 3.38 -5.00 -12.23
N ASP A 173 4.62 -4.92 -12.70
CA ASP A 173 5.77 -4.53 -11.87
C ASP A 173 5.66 -3.10 -11.37
N TRP A 174 5.31 -2.15 -12.25
CA TRP A 174 5.24 -0.76 -11.87
C TRP A 174 4.07 -0.46 -10.94
N ASN A 175 2.91 -1.08 -11.13
CA ASN A 175 1.80 -0.96 -10.17
C ASN A 175 2.15 -1.62 -8.83
N TYR A 176 2.89 -2.72 -8.80
CA TYR A 176 3.43 -3.30 -7.57
C TYR A 176 4.34 -2.30 -6.84
N ARG A 177 5.34 -1.77 -7.54
CA ARG A 177 6.32 -0.83 -6.96
C ARG A 177 5.67 0.46 -6.49
N ALA A 178 4.78 1.03 -7.30
CA ALA A 178 4.04 2.24 -6.96
C ALA A 178 3.13 2.01 -5.75
N THR A 179 2.38 0.92 -5.70
CA THR A 179 1.50 0.61 -4.56
C THR A 179 2.31 0.42 -3.28
N LYS A 180 3.42 -0.34 -3.35
CA LYS A 180 4.30 -0.55 -2.20
C LYS A 180 4.90 0.76 -1.70
N GLN A 181 5.35 1.63 -2.60
CA GLN A 181 5.89 2.95 -2.22
C GLN A 181 4.81 3.86 -1.64
N ALA A 182 3.61 3.91 -2.24
CA ALA A 182 2.50 4.71 -1.75
C ALA A 182 2.04 4.29 -0.35
N LEU A 183 2.01 2.97 -0.05
CA LEU A 183 1.72 2.45 1.28
C LEU A 183 2.79 2.86 2.30
N LYS A 184 4.06 2.74 1.94
CA LYS A 184 5.17 3.19 2.81
C LYS A 184 5.09 4.68 3.09
N ASN A 185 4.86 5.49 2.06
CA ASN A 185 4.68 6.94 2.21
C ASN A 185 3.50 7.27 3.13
N ALA A 186 2.36 6.60 2.95
CA ALA A 186 1.18 6.81 3.78
C ALA A 186 1.47 6.52 5.25
N VAL A 187 2.04 5.34 5.56
CA VAL A 187 2.32 4.92 6.94
C VAL A 187 3.39 5.80 7.59
N ALA A 188 4.44 6.16 6.85
CA ALA A 188 5.47 7.10 7.31
C ALA A 188 4.98 8.56 7.36
N ARG A 189 3.81 8.85 6.77
CA ARG A 189 3.26 10.21 6.60
C ARG A 189 4.24 11.11 5.85
N GLU A 190 4.77 10.59 4.75
CA GLU A 190 5.71 11.27 3.86
C GLU A 190 5.07 11.56 2.49
N PRO A 191 5.58 12.63 1.80
CA PRO A 191 6.60 13.58 2.24
C PRO A 191 6.10 14.53 3.33
N LYS A 192 7.02 15.03 4.19
CA LYS A 192 6.68 16.06 5.16
C LYS A 192 6.50 17.44 4.48
N VAL A 193 5.72 18.32 5.10
CA VAL A 193 5.49 19.67 4.57
C VAL A 193 6.81 20.41 4.29
N ALA A 194 7.81 20.25 5.15
CA ALA A 194 9.11 20.88 4.98
C ALA A 194 9.84 20.40 3.71
N ASP A 195 9.73 19.11 3.37
CA ASP A 195 10.35 18.52 2.19
C ASP A 195 9.69 19.02 0.91
N VAL A 196 8.36 19.08 0.93
CA VAL A 196 7.58 19.63 -0.20
C VAL A 196 7.91 21.09 -0.43
N LEU A 197 7.95 21.91 0.65
CA LEU A 197 8.28 23.34 0.57
C LEU A 197 9.70 23.59 0.07
N LYS A 198 10.64 22.68 0.35
CA LYS A 198 12.01 22.77 -0.15
C LYS A 198 12.11 22.44 -1.63
N ALA A 199 11.34 21.47 -2.12
CA ALA A 199 11.48 20.92 -3.47
C ALA A 199 10.58 21.56 -4.53
N TYR A 200 9.39 22.12 -4.17
CA TYR A 200 8.32 22.42 -5.13
C TYR A 200 8.67 23.44 -6.22
N LYS A 201 9.63 24.35 -5.96
CA LYS A 201 10.03 25.39 -6.93
C LYS A 201 10.93 24.86 -8.04
N ASP A 202 11.78 23.88 -7.68
CA ASP A 202 12.81 23.33 -8.57
C ASP A 202 12.41 21.99 -9.17
N SER A 203 11.29 21.40 -8.70
CA SER A 203 10.78 20.13 -9.20
C SER A 203 10.16 20.29 -10.59
N VAL A 204 10.35 19.27 -11.44
CA VAL A 204 9.76 19.19 -12.77
C VAL A 204 8.77 18.03 -12.80
N HIS A 205 7.52 18.31 -13.17
CA HIS A 205 6.51 17.28 -13.30
C HIS A 205 6.82 16.38 -14.52
N PRO A 206 6.80 15.03 -14.40
CA PRO A 206 7.22 14.12 -15.47
C PRO A 206 6.40 14.26 -16.76
N PHE A 207 5.13 14.68 -16.68
CA PHE A 207 4.27 14.96 -17.82
C PHE A 207 4.30 16.43 -18.29
N GLN A 208 5.18 17.25 -17.74
CA GLN A 208 5.32 18.62 -18.19
C GLN A 208 6.07 18.64 -19.51
N ALA A 209 5.47 19.23 -20.55
CA ALA A 209 6.15 19.43 -21.83
C ALA A 209 7.45 20.22 -21.62
N LYS A 210 8.59 19.67 -22.08
CA LYS A 210 9.84 20.44 -22.14
C LYS A 210 9.57 21.63 -23.08
N LYS A 211 9.65 22.84 -22.55
CA LYS A 211 9.63 24.07 -23.35
C LYS A 211 10.89 24.18 -24.18
#